data_dedb732b1cc483f630445ac2a22e106a
#
_entry.id   dedb732b1cc483f630445ac2a22e106a
#
_cell.length_a   1.000
_cell.length_b   1.000
_cell.length_c   1.000
_cell.angle_alpha   90.00
_cell.angle_beta   90.00
_cell.angle_gamma   90.00
#
_symmetry.space_group_name_H-M   'P 1'
#
loop_
_entity.id
_entity.type
_entity.pdbx_description
1 polymer ?
#
loop_
_entity_poly.entity_id
_entity_poly.type
_entity_poly.pdbx_seq_one_letter_code
_entity_poly.pdbx_strand_id
1 'polypeptide(L)'
;MRVAVTGGCGFIGSHVVDKLRDQQIDVRVLDNQGAPHRDDVDHVRADIMDQGVLNEATRGIDVVYHLAAVADVNNVAADPTGSVALNVLGTANVLEAARTNQLRRVILASTVWVYGAAREERVDEGVCFDPALTGHVYTTTKIASEMLCHDYKTMYGVPFTVLRYGIPYGPRMRPSLVIPIFMRKAIGGEPMTVAGDGSQNRKFVYVEDLADAHVLALAPEAENQTYNIDGSEEVTILRIAETVHRLLGGKGIEFVPARTGDYGGKQVSSMKAAREIGWTPKVNFDAGMERTVAWFLETQGQTALNPA
;
A
#
# COMPACT_ATOMS: atom_id res chain seq x y z
N MET A 1 -12.36 19.76 -8.02
CA MET A 1 -12.26 18.81 -6.90
C MET A 1 -10.88 18.95 -6.30
N ARG A 2 -10.82 19.06 -4.99
CA ARG A 2 -9.58 19.11 -4.23
C ARG A 2 -9.49 17.91 -3.29
N VAL A 3 -8.36 17.21 -3.29
CA VAL A 3 -8.18 16.00 -2.49
C VAL A 3 -7.00 16.14 -1.54
N ALA A 4 -7.03 15.41 -0.42
CA ALA A 4 -5.88 15.28 0.46
C ALA A 4 -5.39 13.84 0.45
N VAL A 5 -4.05 13.65 0.52
CA VAL A 5 -3.41 12.33 0.59
C VAL A 5 -2.55 12.28 1.84
N THR A 6 -3.00 11.54 2.87
CA THR A 6 -2.17 11.27 4.05
C THR A 6 -1.13 10.20 3.72
N GLY A 7 0.11 10.38 4.15
CA GLY A 7 1.21 9.49 3.74
C GLY A 7 1.62 9.68 2.27
N GLY A 8 1.36 10.86 1.70
CA GLY A 8 1.60 11.15 0.29
C GLY A 8 3.07 11.27 -0.10
N CYS A 9 3.99 11.41 0.86
CA CYS A 9 5.44 11.34 0.63
C CYS A 9 5.98 9.91 0.62
N GLY A 10 5.16 8.93 1.02
CA GLY A 10 5.54 7.52 1.07
C GLY A 10 5.54 6.81 -0.29
N PHE A 11 5.93 5.54 -0.30
CA PHE A 11 6.02 4.71 -1.50
C PHE A 11 4.72 4.74 -2.34
N ILE A 12 3.62 4.22 -1.82
CA ILE A 12 2.35 4.16 -2.56
C ILE A 12 1.77 5.56 -2.74
N GLY A 13 1.78 6.36 -1.65
CA GLY A 13 1.19 7.70 -1.64
C GLY A 13 1.75 8.61 -2.72
N SER A 14 3.06 8.56 -2.98
CA SER A 14 3.68 9.39 -4.03
C SER A 14 3.20 9.04 -5.44
N HIS A 15 2.96 7.76 -5.73
CA HIS A 15 2.37 7.35 -7.03
C HIS A 15 0.89 7.71 -7.14
N VAL A 16 0.14 7.62 -6.02
CA VAL A 16 -1.25 8.11 -5.99
C VAL A 16 -1.31 9.62 -6.27
N VAL A 17 -0.42 10.40 -5.65
CA VAL A 17 -0.29 11.83 -5.91
C VAL A 17 0.02 12.08 -7.40
N ASP A 18 0.97 11.35 -7.99
CA ASP A 18 1.29 11.48 -9.42
C ASP A 18 0.05 11.24 -10.28
N LYS A 19 -0.64 10.12 -10.11
CA LYS A 19 -1.82 9.78 -10.92
C LYS A 19 -2.98 10.76 -10.77
N LEU A 20 -3.21 11.29 -9.56
CA LEU A 20 -4.22 12.31 -9.32
C LEU A 20 -3.87 13.63 -10.03
N ARG A 21 -2.60 14.04 -9.97
CA ARG A 21 -2.11 15.25 -10.66
C ARG A 21 -2.17 15.11 -12.19
N ASP A 22 -1.86 13.92 -12.72
CA ASP A 22 -1.97 13.62 -14.15
C ASP A 22 -3.43 13.74 -14.64
N GLN A 23 -4.42 13.54 -13.77
CA GLN A 23 -5.84 13.82 -14.02
C GLN A 23 -6.25 15.27 -13.71
N GLN A 24 -5.28 16.17 -13.50
CA GLN A 24 -5.51 17.60 -13.18
C GLN A 24 -6.33 17.81 -11.89
N ILE A 25 -6.31 16.88 -10.98
CA ILE A 25 -6.94 17.00 -9.66
C ILE A 25 -6.02 17.84 -8.76
N ASP A 26 -6.59 18.79 -8.01
CA ASP A 26 -5.85 19.57 -7.03
C ASP A 26 -5.55 18.70 -5.80
N VAL A 27 -4.25 18.52 -5.49
CA VAL A 27 -3.78 17.59 -4.45
C VAL A 27 -3.07 18.33 -3.33
N ARG A 28 -3.51 18.10 -2.10
CA ARG A 28 -2.81 18.42 -0.87
C ARG A 28 -2.17 17.16 -0.30
N VAL A 29 -0.87 17.17 -0.10
CA VAL A 29 -0.13 16.10 0.58
C VAL A 29 -0.09 16.40 2.08
N LEU A 30 -0.53 15.43 2.90
CA LEU A 30 -0.46 15.47 4.36
C LEU A 30 0.53 14.39 4.82
N ASP A 31 1.69 14.81 5.30
CA ASP A 31 2.73 13.87 5.75
C ASP A 31 3.52 14.49 6.91
N ASN A 32 3.92 13.69 7.88
CA ASN A 32 4.79 14.14 8.96
C ASN A 32 6.27 13.86 8.68
N GLN A 33 6.57 13.13 7.60
CA GLN A 33 7.91 12.73 7.18
C GLN A 33 8.15 13.12 5.72
N GLY A 34 9.37 13.55 5.43
CA GLY A 34 9.80 13.80 4.06
C GLY A 34 9.16 14.99 3.36
N ALA A 35 9.43 15.08 2.07
CA ALA A 35 8.85 16.04 1.14
C ALA A 35 8.17 15.30 -0.01
N PRO A 36 7.16 15.90 -0.67
CA PRO A 36 6.55 15.31 -1.86
C PRO A 36 7.59 15.09 -2.97
N HIS A 37 7.36 14.08 -3.81
CA HIS A 37 8.17 13.83 -5.01
C HIS A 37 7.86 14.80 -6.15
N ARG A 38 6.90 15.72 -5.95
CA ARG A 38 6.47 16.76 -6.89
C ARG A 38 6.43 18.10 -6.17
N ASP A 39 6.73 19.17 -6.90
CA ASP A 39 6.71 20.55 -6.42
C ASP A 39 5.41 21.29 -6.78
N ASP A 40 4.55 20.70 -7.64
CA ASP A 40 3.25 21.22 -8.08
C ASP A 40 2.07 20.80 -7.20
N VAL A 41 2.30 20.46 -5.94
CA VAL A 41 1.30 20.05 -4.94
C VAL A 41 1.37 20.93 -3.69
N ASP A 42 0.22 21.13 -3.04
CA ASP A 42 0.18 21.73 -1.72
C ASP A 42 0.64 20.74 -0.66
N HIS A 43 1.68 21.07 0.11
CA HIS A 43 2.23 20.19 1.15
C HIS A 43 2.02 20.79 2.53
N VAL A 44 1.36 20.05 3.38
CA VAL A 44 1.16 20.38 4.80
C VAL A 44 1.81 19.30 5.66
N ARG A 45 2.76 19.70 6.50
CA ARG A 45 3.32 18.79 7.50
C ARG A 45 2.27 18.52 8.57
N ALA A 46 1.68 17.31 8.53
CA ALA A 46 0.58 16.92 9.39
C ALA A 46 0.80 15.51 9.97
N ASP A 47 0.62 15.37 11.27
CA ASP A 47 0.54 14.07 11.92
C ASP A 47 -0.93 13.67 12.05
N ILE A 48 -1.28 12.45 11.63
CA ILE A 48 -2.64 11.92 11.76
C ILE A 48 -3.06 11.70 13.22
N MET A 49 -2.12 11.78 14.14
CA MET A 49 -2.40 11.75 15.59
C MET A 49 -2.84 13.11 16.13
N ASP A 50 -2.64 14.21 15.39
CA ASP A 50 -3.06 15.55 15.77
C ASP A 50 -4.39 15.92 15.10
N GLN A 51 -5.47 15.78 15.86
CA GLN A 51 -6.83 16.08 15.37
C GLN A 51 -7.00 17.54 14.96
N GLY A 52 -6.35 18.47 15.68
CA GLY A 52 -6.44 19.90 15.38
C GLY A 52 -5.82 20.21 14.00
N VAL A 53 -4.61 19.71 13.77
CA VAL A 53 -3.90 19.85 12.50
C VAL A 53 -4.69 19.19 11.37
N LEU A 54 -5.25 17.98 11.58
CA LEU A 54 -6.07 17.31 10.56
C LEU A 54 -7.33 18.11 10.20
N ASN A 55 -8.04 18.66 11.18
CA ASN A 55 -9.22 19.47 10.94
C ASN A 55 -8.90 20.71 10.09
N GLU A 56 -7.80 21.39 10.36
CA GLU A 56 -7.36 22.53 9.53
C GLU A 56 -6.89 22.08 8.16
N ALA A 57 -6.09 21.03 8.08
CA ALA A 57 -5.51 20.54 6.84
C ALA A 57 -6.54 19.95 5.87
N THR A 58 -7.68 19.47 6.38
CA THR A 58 -8.77 18.92 5.55
C THR A 58 -9.87 19.93 5.25
N ARG A 59 -9.75 21.19 5.70
CA ARG A 59 -10.70 22.25 5.37
C ARG A 59 -10.69 22.56 3.86
N GLY A 60 -11.87 22.51 3.23
CA GLY A 60 -12.02 22.73 1.79
C GLY A 60 -11.54 21.56 0.91
N ILE A 61 -11.33 20.39 1.51
CA ILE A 61 -11.04 19.15 0.80
C ILE A 61 -12.35 18.41 0.51
N ASP A 62 -12.47 17.84 -0.68
CA ASP A 62 -13.60 17.03 -1.08
C ASP A 62 -13.43 15.56 -0.64
N VAL A 63 -12.23 14.99 -0.85
CA VAL A 63 -11.93 13.56 -0.61
C VAL A 63 -10.56 13.42 0.08
N VAL A 64 -10.49 12.56 1.10
CA VAL A 64 -9.21 12.16 1.71
C VAL A 64 -8.85 10.74 1.29
N TYR A 65 -7.64 10.58 0.76
CA TYR A 65 -6.97 9.30 0.61
C TYR A 65 -6.13 9.03 1.84
N HIS A 66 -6.52 8.03 2.63
CA HIS A 66 -5.85 7.71 3.88
C HIS A 66 -4.87 6.55 3.68
N LEU A 67 -3.59 6.89 3.42
CA LEU A 67 -2.51 5.93 3.20
C LEU A 67 -1.46 5.93 4.35
N ALA A 68 -1.47 6.93 5.22
CA ALA A 68 -0.58 6.98 6.37
C ALA A 68 -0.82 5.79 7.30
N ALA A 69 0.18 4.96 7.52
CA ALA A 69 0.11 3.79 8.40
C ALA A 69 1.51 3.23 8.71
N VAL A 70 1.66 2.53 9.81
CA VAL A 70 2.75 1.58 10.01
C VAL A 70 2.36 0.28 9.32
N ALA A 71 3.04 -0.04 8.22
CA ALA A 71 2.74 -1.19 7.36
C ALA A 71 3.88 -2.22 7.26
N ASP A 72 5.03 -1.96 7.88
CA ASP A 72 6.12 -2.93 7.99
C ASP A 72 5.87 -3.83 9.19
N VAL A 73 5.75 -5.14 8.94
CA VAL A 73 5.40 -6.13 9.98
C VAL A 73 6.46 -6.22 11.09
N ASN A 74 7.74 -5.94 10.78
CA ASN A 74 8.80 -5.93 11.77
C ASN A 74 8.66 -4.69 12.67
N ASN A 75 8.34 -3.53 12.11
CA ASN A 75 8.08 -2.32 12.89
C ASN A 75 6.83 -2.49 13.77
N VAL A 76 5.77 -3.12 13.26
CA VAL A 76 4.58 -3.45 14.05
C VAL A 76 4.92 -4.41 15.19
N ALA A 77 5.77 -5.40 14.95
CA ALA A 77 6.20 -6.34 15.99
C ALA A 77 7.12 -5.68 17.05
N ALA A 78 7.94 -4.70 16.64
CA ALA A 78 8.82 -3.95 17.54
C ALA A 78 8.06 -2.95 18.42
N ASP A 79 7.01 -2.31 17.90
CA ASP A 79 6.14 -1.39 18.64
C ASP A 79 4.66 -1.64 18.29
N PRO A 80 4.04 -2.67 18.88
CA PRO A 80 2.64 -2.98 18.62
C PRO A 80 1.67 -1.91 19.14
N THR A 81 1.95 -1.29 20.26
CA THR A 81 1.07 -0.27 20.86
C THR A 81 1.08 1.03 20.06
N GLY A 82 2.24 1.52 19.65
CA GLY A 82 2.36 2.67 18.75
C GLY A 82 1.74 2.40 17.40
N SER A 83 1.89 1.17 16.88
CA SER A 83 1.26 0.75 15.61
C SER A 83 -0.27 0.72 15.70
N VAL A 84 -0.85 0.23 16.81
CA VAL A 84 -2.30 0.29 17.06
C VAL A 84 -2.76 1.75 17.17
N ALA A 85 -2.06 2.58 17.91
CA ALA A 85 -2.38 3.99 18.04
C ALA A 85 -2.38 4.67 16.65
N LEU A 86 -1.32 4.55 15.89
CA LEU A 86 -1.21 5.21 14.59
C LEU A 86 -2.23 4.66 13.58
N ASN A 87 -2.37 3.33 13.45
CA ASN A 87 -3.21 2.75 12.43
C ASN A 87 -4.71 2.83 12.77
N VAL A 88 -5.11 2.67 14.04
CA VAL A 88 -6.53 2.66 14.44
C VAL A 88 -6.99 4.03 14.90
N LEU A 89 -6.32 4.64 15.89
CA LEU A 89 -6.69 5.98 16.35
C LEU A 89 -6.42 7.03 15.26
N GLY A 90 -5.31 6.94 14.52
CA GLY A 90 -5.04 7.82 13.39
C GLY A 90 -6.13 7.72 12.31
N THR A 91 -6.65 6.51 12.01
CA THR A 91 -7.80 6.33 11.11
C THR A 91 -9.06 6.98 11.68
N ALA A 92 -9.35 6.80 12.97
CA ALA A 92 -10.48 7.45 13.62
C ALA A 92 -10.37 8.99 13.54
N ASN A 93 -9.18 9.55 13.74
CA ASN A 93 -8.93 10.98 13.61
C ASN A 93 -9.20 11.49 12.17
N VAL A 94 -8.79 10.75 11.15
CA VAL A 94 -9.07 11.10 9.74
C VAL A 94 -10.58 11.05 9.45
N LEU A 95 -11.28 10.03 9.94
CA LEU A 95 -12.73 9.92 9.81
C LEU A 95 -13.47 11.05 10.56
N GLU A 96 -12.98 11.44 11.74
CA GLU A 96 -13.53 12.55 12.51
C GLU A 96 -13.28 13.91 11.81
N ALA A 97 -12.12 14.11 11.21
CA ALA A 97 -11.85 15.27 10.38
C ALA A 97 -12.76 15.31 9.14
N ALA A 98 -13.01 14.15 8.53
CA ALA A 98 -13.95 14.03 7.41
C ALA A 98 -15.39 14.37 7.83
N ARG A 99 -15.84 13.90 9.00
CA ARG A 99 -17.14 14.24 9.57
C ARG A 99 -17.26 15.74 9.86
N THR A 100 -16.26 16.30 10.54
CA THR A 100 -16.24 17.72 10.95
C THR A 100 -16.28 18.67 9.76
N ASN A 101 -15.52 18.37 8.71
CA ASN A 101 -15.42 19.19 7.49
C ASN A 101 -16.38 18.74 6.38
N GLN A 102 -17.27 17.78 6.64
CA GLN A 102 -18.29 17.28 5.71
C GLN A 102 -17.69 16.81 4.36
N LEU A 103 -16.60 16.07 4.42
CA LEU A 103 -15.95 15.53 3.23
C LEU A 103 -16.90 14.56 2.49
N ARG A 104 -16.78 14.56 1.18
CA ARG A 104 -17.59 13.69 0.31
C ARG A 104 -17.21 12.22 0.42
N ARG A 105 -15.95 11.90 0.78
CA ARG A 105 -15.48 10.51 0.89
C ARG A 105 -14.12 10.40 1.58
N VAL A 106 -13.93 9.29 2.32
CA VAL A 106 -12.62 8.80 2.75
C VAL A 106 -12.28 7.54 1.98
N ILE A 107 -11.12 7.51 1.30
CA ILE A 107 -10.62 6.32 0.60
C ILE A 107 -9.51 5.72 1.46
N LEU A 108 -9.80 4.56 2.06
CA LEU A 108 -8.89 3.88 3.00
C LEU A 108 -7.98 2.88 2.28
N ALA A 109 -6.68 3.01 2.50
CA ALA A 109 -5.69 2.00 2.17
C ALA A 109 -5.76 0.83 3.16
N SER A 110 -6.27 -0.32 2.71
CA SER A 110 -6.28 -1.58 3.44
C SER A 110 -5.37 -2.61 2.76
N THR A 111 -5.51 -3.88 3.08
CA THR A 111 -4.63 -4.94 2.61
C THR A 111 -5.37 -6.26 2.43
N VAL A 112 -4.95 -7.08 1.47
CA VAL A 112 -5.45 -8.47 1.33
C VAL A 112 -5.02 -9.36 2.50
N TRP A 113 -4.12 -8.92 3.37
CA TRP A 113 -3.74 -9.66 4.57
C TRP A 113 -4.89 -9.80 5.58
N VAL A 114 -5.95 -8.98 5.49
CA VAL A 114 -7.17 -9.16 6.26
C VAL A 114 -7.80 -10.54 6.06
N TYR A 115 -7.55 -11.17 4.90
CA TYR A 115 -7.98 -12.52 4.60
C TYR A 115 -7.22 -13.63 5.35
N GLY A 116 -6.15 -13.29 6.06
CA GLY A 116 -5.59 -14.19 7.09
C GLY A 116 -6.62 -14.59 8.14
N ALA A 117 -7.59 -13.72 8.41
CA ALA A 117 -8.73 -13.98 9.28
C ALA A 117 -9.89 -14.75 8.60
N ALA A 118 -9.76 -15.18 7.36
CA ALA A 118 -10.76 -15.99 6.66
C ALA A 118 -10.43 -17.49 6.74
N ARG A 119 -11.46 -18.34 6.80
CA ARG A 119 -11.29 -19.80 6.77
C ARG A 119 -11.13 -20.33 5.34
N GLU A 120 -11.74 -19.66 4.38
CA GLU A 120 -11.75 -20.02 2.96
C GLU A 120 -10.37 -19.81 2.33
N GLU A 121 -10.02 -20.66 1.36
CA GLU A 121 -8.80 -20.55 0.57
C GLU A 121 -8.97 -19.54 -0.59
N ARG A 122 -10.16 -19.53 -1.20
CA ARG A 122 -10.55 -18.56 -2.22
C ARG A 122 -11.44 -17.49 -1.60
N VAL A 123 -11.03 -16.24 -1.72
CA VAL A 123 -11.65 -15.13 -1.01
C VAL A 123 -11.98 -13.97 -1.93
N ASP A 124 -13.08 -13.31 -1.64
CA ASP A 124 -13.49 -12.03 -2.22
C ASP A 124 -13.91 -11.06 -1.11
N GLU A 125 -14.46 -9.92 -1.47
CA GLU A 125 -14.84 -8.87 -0.52
C GLU A 125 -16.00 -9.25 0.41
N GLY A 126 -16.75 -10.31 0.08
CA GLY A 126 -17.90 -10.81 0.87
C GLY A 126 -17.54 -11.80 1.97
N VAL A 127 -16.29 -12.22 2.08
CA VAL A 127 -15.85 -13.21 3.07
C VAL A 127 -15.91 -12.64 4.49
N CYS A 128 -16.42 -13.45 5.43
CA CYS A 128 -16.44 -13.12 6.85
C CYS A 128 -15.07 -13.36 7.51
N PHE A 129 -14.69 -12.48 8.44
CA PHE A 129 -13.48 -12.63 9.24
C PHE A 129 -13.75 -13.36 10.55
N ASP A 130 -12.91 -14.33 10.86
CA ASP A 130 -12.87 -14.97 12.18
C ASP A 130 -11.84 -14.25 13.05
N PRO A 131 -12.24 -13.56 14.12
CA PRO A 131 -11.31 -12.78 14.97
C PRO A 131 -10.18 -13.63 15.57
N ALA A 132 -10.37 -14.94 15.70
CA ALA A 132 -9.35 -15.86 16.23
C ALA A 132 -8.22 -16.14 15.23
N LEU A 133 -8.39 -15.82 13.95
CA LEU A 133 -7.46 -16.15 12.87
C LEU A 133 -6.65 -14.97 12.36
N THR A 134 -6.74 -13.77 12.95
CA THR A 134 -6.03 -12.57 12.48
C THR A 134 -4.52 -12.76 12.40
N GLY A 135 -3.93 -13.53 13.31
CA GLY A 135 -2.53 -13.99 13.29
C GLY A 135 -1.47 -12.90 13.43
N HIS A 136 -1.82 -11.64 13.20
CA HIS A 136 -0.86 -10.53 13.20
C HIS A 136 -1.52 -9.20 13.60
N VAL A 137 -0.85 -8.41 14.48
CA VAL A 137 -1.35 -7.10 14.95
C VAL A 137 -1.63 -6.15 13.78
N TYR A 138 -0.79 -6.13 12.75
CA TYR A 138 -1.05 -5.33 11.54
C TYR A 138 -2.39 -5.66 10.90
N THR A 139 -2.70 -6.95 10.71
CA THR A 139 -3.99 -7.41 10.16
C THR A 139 -5.15 -6.91 11.02
N THR A 140 -5.03 -7.07 12.35
CA THR A 140 -6.04 -6.58 13.31
C THR A 140 -6.26 -5.08 13.16
N THR A 141 -5.19 -4.26 13.04
CA THR A 141 -5.35 -2.81 12.89
C THR A 141 -6.05 -2.44 11.59
N LYS A 142 -5.80 -3.16 10.49
CA LYS A 142 -6.47 -2.89 9.20
C LYS A 142 -7.94 -3.30 9.23
N ILE A 143 -8.28 -4.47 9.80
CA ILE A 143 -9.69 -4.86 10.02
C ILE A 143 -10.42 -3.82 10.88
N ALA A 144 -9.82 -3.37 11.99
CA ALA A 144 -10.40 -2.34 12.83
C ALA A 144 -10.60 -1.02 12.07
N SER A 145 -9.66 -0.61 11.23
CA SER A 145 -9.79 0.59 10.39
C SER A 145 -10.95 0.48 9.39
N GLU A 146 -11.15 -0.69 8.77
CA GLU A 146 -12.30 -0.94 7.90
C GLU A 146 -13.63 -0.88 8.67
N MET A 147 -13.69 -1.50 9.86
CA MET A 147 -14.88 -1.44 10.74
C MET A 147 -15.22 0.01 11.10
N LEU A 148 -14.24 0.84 11.46
CA LEU A 148 -14.44 2.26 11.73
C LEU A 148 -15.05 2.99 10.52
N CYS A 149 -14.64 2.71 9.29
CA CYS A 149 -15.27 3.30 8.09
C CYS A 149 -16.77 2.95 8.02
N HIS A 150 -17.14 1.69 8.26
CA HIS A 150 -18.53 1.25 8.27
C HIS A 150 -19.34 1.92 9.39
N ASP A 151 -18.77 2.02 10.60
CA ASP A 151 -19.42 2.64 11.75
C ASP A 151 -19.63 4.15 11.53
N TYR A 152 -18.61 4.87 11.03
CA TYR A 152 -18.73 6.29 10.71
C TYR A 152 -19.75 6.56 9.59
N LYS A 153 -19.86 5.65 8.61
CA LYS A 153 -20.93 5.74 7.61
C LYS A 153 -22.30 5.56 8.24
N THR A 154 -22.47 4.54 9.07
CA THR A 154 -23.76 4.21 9.69
C THR A 154 -24.22 5.25 10.70
N MET A 155 -23.30 5.72 11.56
CA MET A 155 -23.63 6.62 12.66
C MET A 155 -23.63 8.10 12.25
N TYR A 156 -22.76 8.49 11.34
CA TYR A 156 -22.50 9.90 11.02
C TYR A 156 -22.66 10.25 9.54
N GLY A 157 -22.93 9.27 8.68
CA GLY A 157 -23.11 9.48 7.25
C GLY A 157 -21.82 9.77 6.47
N VAL A 158 -20.64 9.52 7.03
CA VAL A 158 -19.35 9.74 6.34
C VAL A 158 -19.15 8.67 5.26
N PRO A 159 -19.17 9.01 3.95
CA PRO A 159 -18.96 8.03 2.89
C PRO A 159 -17.51 7.54 2.84
N PHE A 160 -17.33 6.28 2.44
CA PHE A 160 -16.00 5.69 2.34
C PHE A 160 -15.83 4.83 1.09
N THR A 161 -14.58 4.48 0.78
CA THR A 161 -14.19 3.38 -0.11
C THR A 161 -12.98 2.69 0.52
N VAL A 162 -12.97 1.36 0.56
CA VAL A 162 -11.82 0.58 1.05
C VAL A 162 -11.13 -0.07 -0.14
N LEU A 163 -9.81 0.10 -0.25
CA LEU A 163 -8.98 -0.58 -1.22
C LEU A 163 -8.05 -1.56 -0.49
N ARG A 164 -8.28 -2.87 -0.64
CA ARG A 164 -7.43 -3.94 -0.08
C ARG A 164 -6.33 -4.27 -1.07
N TYR A 165 -5.12 -3.84 -0.78
CA TYR A 165 -3.97 -4.01 -1.65
C TYR A 165 -3.38 -5.41 -1.56
N GLY A 166 -3.00 -5.99 -2.71
CA GLY A 166 -2.00 -7.03 -2.79
C GLY A 166 -0.63 -6.54 -2.34
N ILE A 167 0.45 -7.22 -2.72
CA ILE A 167 1.80 -6.78 -2.38
C ILE A 167 2.30 -5.78 -3.43
N PRO A 168 2.40 -4.48 -3.11
CA PRO A 168 2.85 -3.49 -4.06
C PRO A 168 4.35 -3.57 -4.29
N TYR A 169 4.78 -3.42 -5.56
CA TYR A 169 6.17 -3.29 -5.92
C TYR A 169 6.34 -2.24 -7.03
N GLY A 170 7.54 -1.69 -7.17
CA GLY A 170 7.82 -0.69 -8.19
C GLY A 170 8.81 0.38 -7.72
N PRO A 171 9.01 1.44 -8.51
CA PRO A 171 9.83 2.59 -8.13
C PRO A 171 9.45 3.17 -6.77
N ARG A 172 10.41 3.75 -6.06
CA ARG A 172 10.25 4.36 -4.71
C ARG A 172 9.87 3.38 -3.59
N MET A 173 9.89 2.05 -3.86
CA MET A 173 9.61 1.08 -2.81
C MET A 173 10.66 1.09 -1.69
N ARG A 174 10.21 0.75 -0.47
CA ARG A 174 11.05 0.82 0.73
C ARG A 174 12.25 -0.12 0.62
N PRO A 175 13.44 0.33 1.08
CA PRO A 175 14.67 -0.48 1.02
C PRO A 175 14.61 -1.80 1.79
N SER A 176 13.74 -1.93 2.79
CA SER A 176 13.57 -3.13 3.62
C SER A 176 12.81 -4.27 2.92
N LEU A 177 12.21 -4.03 1.75
CA LEU A 177 11.43 -5.03 1.03
C LEU A 177 12.33 -5.98 0.22
N VAL A 178 11.82 -7.17 -0.08
CA VAL A 178 12.61 -8.28 -0.69
C VAL A 178 13.24 -7.88 -2.04
N ILE A 179 12.51 -7.19 -2.90
CA ILE A 179 13.02 -6.78 -4.24
C ILE A 179 14.21 -5.83 -4.10
N PRO A 180 14.14 -4.69 -3.37
CA PRO A 180 15.31 -3.84 -3.15
C PRO A 180 16.48 -4.52 -2.42
N ILE A 181 16.20 -5.45 -1.50
CA ILE A 181 17.24 -6.23 -0.85
C ILE A 181 18.00 -7.06 -1.88
N PHE A 182 17.28 -7.77 -2.76
CA PHE A 182 17.91 -8.58 -3.81
C PHE A 182 18.67 -7.72 -4.82
N MET A 183 18.11 -6.59 -5.24
CA MET A 183 18.80 -5.66 -6.15
C MET A 183 20.12 -5.13 -5.55
N ARG A 184 20.11 -4.70 -4.28
CA ARG A 184 21.34 -4.24 -3.62
C ARG A 184 22.39 -5.35 -3.51
N LYS A 185 21.98 -6.57 -3.15
CA LYS A 185 22.90 -7.72 -3.08
C LYS A 185 23.50 -8.04 -4.44
N ALA A 186 22.66 -8.06 -5.49
CA ALA A 186 23.15 -8.32 -6.85
C ALA A 186 24.21 -7.31 -7.28
N ILE A 187 23.98 -5.99 -7.07
CA ILE A 187 24.91 -4.93 -7.41
C ILE A 187 26.15 -4.95 -6.50
N GLY A 188 25.98 -5.25 -5.21
CA GLY A 188 27.06 -5.34 -4.23
C GLY A 188 27.94 -6.59 -4.38
N GLY A 189 27.65 -7.48 -5.34
CA GLY A 189 28.39 -8.73 -5.53
C GLY A 189 28.18 -9.73 -4.40
N GLU A 190 27.03 -9.65 -3.70
CA GLU A 190 26.63 -10.59 -2.66
C GLU A 190 25.58 -11.59 -3.21
N PRO A 191 25.53 -12.83 -2.69
CA PRO A 191 24.49 -13.78 -3.08
C PRO A 191 23.11 -13.33 -2.55
N MET A 192 22.07 -13.49 -3.37
CA MET A 192 20.68 -13.29 -2.94
C MET A 192 20.25 -14.49 -2.10
N THR A 193 19.86 -14.26 -0.84
CA THR A 193 19.47 -15.34 0.08
C THR A 193 17.98 -15.63 0.02
N VAL A 194 17.61 -16.85 -0.38
CA VAL A 194 16.23 -17.35 -0.47
C VAL A 194 15.98 -18.32 0.68
N ALA A 195 14.93 -18.07 1.50
CA ALA A 195 14.58 -18.94 2.62
C ALA A 195 13.78 -20.15 2.14
N GLY A 196 14.10 -21.33 2.65
CA GLY A 196 13.51 -22.59 2.20
C GLY A 196 13.88 -22.90 0.76
N ASP A 197 12.93 -23.42 -0.01
CA ASP A 197 13.05 -23.66 -1.45
C ASP A 197 12.63 -22.48 -2.34
N GLY A 198 12.15 -21.38 -1.71
CA GLY A 198 11.69 -20.20 -2.42
C GLY A 198 10.33 -20.36 -3.10
N SER A 199 9.60 -21.44 -2.83
CA SER A 199 8.27 -21.72 -3.44
C SER A 199 7.14 -20.85 -2.88
N GLN A 200 7.39 -20.10 -1.78
CA GLN A 200 6.40 -19.20 -1.22
C GLN A 200 5.96 -18.20 -2.30
N ASN A 201 4.70 -18.24 -2.67
CA ASN A 201 4.14 -17.41 -3.72
C ASN A 201 3.29 -16.26 -3.15
N ARG A 202 3.18 -15.20 -3.90
CA ARG A 202 2.35 -14.03 -3.62
C ARG A 202 1.91 -13.41 -4.94
N LYS A 203 0.78 -12.74 -4.93
CA LYS A 203 0.44 -11.83 -6.01
C LYS A 203 1.05 -10.47 -5.75
N PHE A 204 1.83 -10.00 -6.71
CA PHE A 204 2.44 -8.68 -6.68
C PHE A 204 1.70 -7.75 -7.62
N VAL A 205 1.31 -6.57 -7.13
CA VAL A 205 0.67 -5.54 -7.92
C VAL A 205 1.64 -4.41 -8.20
N TYR A 206 1.80 -4.04 -9.48
CA TYR A 206 2.67 -2.92 -9.84
C TYR A 206 2.09 -1.62 -9.28
N VAL A 207 2.95 -0.79 -8.69
CA VAL A 207 2.52 0.37 -7.89
C VAL A 207 1.73 1.40 -8.70
N GLU A 208 2.00 1.55 -10.00
CA GLU A 208 1.21 2.45 -10.85
C GLU A 208 -0.19 1.90 -11.14
N ASP A 209 -0.34 0.58 -11.32
CA ASP A 209 -1.66 -0.05 -11.43
C ASP A 209 -2.45 0.11 -10.14
N LEU A 210 -1.78 0.00 -8.99
CA LEU A 210 -2.39 0.26 -7.70
C LEU A 210 -2.82 1.73 -7.57
N ALA A 211 -1.99 2.67 -8.03
CA ALA A 211 -2.32 4.10 -8.02
C ALA A 211 -3.48 4.43 -8.98
N ASP A 212 -3.59 3.75 -10.14
CA ASP A 212 -4.75 3.86 -11.04
C ASP A 212 -6.06 3.48 -10.34
N ALA A 213 -6.05 2.46 -9.44
CA ALA A 213 -7.22 2.09 -8.66
C ALA A 213 -7.74 3.24 -7.77
N HIS A 214 -6.84 4.09 -7.26
CA HIS A 214 -7.23 5.25 -6.44
C HIS A 214 -7.96 6.31 -7.26
N VAL A 215 -7.55 6.51 -8.51
CA VAL A 215 -8.27 7.42 -9.42
C VAL A 215 -9.66 6.87 -9.74
N LEU A 216 -9.74 5.57 -10.06
CA LEU A 216 -11.00 4.90 -10.36
C LEU A 216 -11.94 4.84 -9.15
N ALA A 217 -11.40 4.79 -7.94
CA ALA A 217 -12.19 4.83 -6.70
C ALA A 217 -12.92 6.16 -6.46
N LEU A 218 -12.68 7.20 -7.26
CA LEU A 218 -13.48 8.43 -7.23
C LEU A 218 -14.85 8.28 -7.90
N ALA A 219 -15.04 7.23 -8.69
CA ALA A 219 -16.33 6.95 -9.33
C ALA A 219 -17.47 6.85 -8.30
N PRO A 220 -18.70 7.30 -8.65
CA PRO A 220 -19.86 7.19 -7.76
C PRO A 220 -20.12 5.75 -7.30
N GLU A 221 -19.91 4.77 -8.18
CA GLU A 221 -20.12 3.34 -7.94
C GLU A 221 -19.21 2.80 -6.82
N ALA A 222 -18.08 3.45 -6.57
CA ALA A 222 -17.16 3.07 -5.51
C ALA A 222 -17.59 3.57 -4.12
N GLU A 223 -18.65 4.36 -4.01
CA GLU A 223 -19.10 4.88 -2.72
C GLU A 223 -19.61 3.77 -1.81
N ASN A 224 -19.07 3.72 -0.59
CA ASN A 224 -19.36 2.72 0.43
C ASN A 224 -19.09 1.27 -0.02
N GLN A 225 -18.08 1.10 -0.87
CA GLN A 225 -17.65 -0.19 -1.36
C GLN A 225 -16.25 -0.55 -0.87
N THR A 226 -15.97 -1.85 -0.89
CA THR A 226 -14.63 -2.42 -0.67
C THR A 226 -14.20 -3.13 -1.95
N TYR A 227 -12.94 -2.97 -2.35
CA TYR A 227 -12.35 -3.60 -3.52
C TYR A 227 -11.00 -4.23 -3.23
N ASN A 228 -10.79 -5.44 -3.74
CA ASN A 228 -9.48 -6.05 -3.80
C ASN A 228 -8.70 -5.53 -5.01
N ILE A 229 -7.50 -5.04 -4.76
CA ILE A 229 -6.58 -4.50 -5.75
C ILE A 229 -5.32 -5.35 -5.71
N ASP A 230 -5.34 -6.47 -6.42
CA ASP A 230 -4.29 -7.49 -6.37
C ASP A 230 -3.72 -7.77 -7.76
N GLY A 231 -2.51 -8.32 -7.81
CA GLY A 231 -1.83 -8.65 -9.07
C GLY A 231 -2.51 -9.77 -9.86
N SER A 232 -2.15 -9.88 -11.14
CA SER A 232 -2.72 -10.88 -12.06
C SER A 232 -2.12 -12.27 -11.91
N GLU A 233 -0.88 -12.37 -11.42
CA GLU A 233 -0.11 -13.62 -11.39
C GLU A 233 0.52 -13.88 -10.03
N GLU A 234 0.67 -15.16 -9.72
CA GLU A 234 1.43 -15.61 -8.55
C GLU A 234 2.93 -15.61 -8.88
N VAL A 235 3.70 -15.00 -8.00
CA VAL A 235 5.16 -14.87 -8.13
C VAL A 235 5.82 -15.47 -6.90
N THR A 236 6.74 -16.41 -7.12
CA THR A 236 7.52 -17.02 -6.04
C THR A 236 8.70 -16.14 -5.63
N ILE A 237 9.19 -16.30 -4.41
CA ILE A 237 10.41 -15.61 -3.95
C ILE A 237 11.61 -16.01 -4.83
N LEU A 238 11.67 -17.27 -5.24
CA LEU A 238 12.70 -17.74 -6.18
C LEU A 238 12.62 -16.99 -7.53
N ARG A 239 11.43 -16.88 -8.13
CA ARG A 239 11.24 -16.11 -9.39
C ARG A 239 11.68 -14.65 -9.26
N ILE A 240 11.46 -14.02 -8.09
CA ILE A 240 11.97 -12.65 -7.85
C ILE A 240 13.49 -12.65 -7.92
N ALA A 241 14.17 -13.58 -7.22
CA ALA A 241 15.62 -13.65 -7.21
C ALA A 241 16.19 -13.95 -8.60
N GLU A 242 15.59 -14.88 -9.36
CA GLU A 242 15.96 -15.22 -10.74
C GLU A 242 15.79 -14.01 -11.67
N THR A 243 14.69 -13.27 -11.54
CA THR A 243 14.44 -12.07 -12.35
C THR A 243 15.46 -10.97 -12.04
N VAL A 244 15.77 -10.73 -10.77
CA VAL A 244 16.83 -9.78 -10.38
C VAL A 244 18.19 -10.24 -10.92
N HIS A 245 18.52 -11.53 -10.83
CA HIS A 245 19.77 -12.07 -11.37
C HIS A 245 19.84 -11.91 -12.90
N ARG A 246 18.76 -12.17 -13.61
CA ARG A 246 18.69 -11.97 -15.07
C ARG A 246 18.90 -10.51 -15.46
N LEU A 247 18.37 -9.55 -14.70
CA LEU A 247 18.41 -8.12 -15.03
C LEU A 247 19.70 -7.43 -14.57
N LEU A 248 20.27 -7.83 -13.44
CA LEU A 248 21.42 -7.15 -12.79
C LEU A 248 22.67 -8.03 -12.70
N GLY A 249 22.55 -9.35 -12.94
CA GLY A 249 23.65 -10.29 -12.70
C GLY A 249 23.86 -10.52 -11.20
N GLY A 250 25.12 -10.46 -10.77
CA GLY A 250 25.53 -10.66 -9.37
C GLY A 250 26.01 -12.09 -9.11
N LYS A 251 26.24 -12.42 -7.83
CA LYS A 251 26.91 -13.64 -7.38
C LYS A 251 26.00 -14.91 -7.38
N GLY A 252 24.73 -14.74 -7.75
CA GLY A 252 23.73 -15.82 -7.81
C GLY A 252 22.82 -15.89 -6.58
N ILE A 253 22.18 -17.05 -6.42
CA ILE A 253 21.18 -17.31 -5.39
C ILE A 253 21.72 -18.34 -4.41
N GLU A 254 21.56 -18.08 -3.11
CA GLU A 254 21.90 -18.99 -2.02
C GLU A 254 20.65 -19.34 -1.21
N PHE A 255 20.42 -20.62 -0.97
CA PHE A 255 19.30 -21.08 -0.15
C PHE A 255 19.70 -21.15 1.32
N VAL A 256 18.83 -20.61 2.19
CA VAL A 256 19.00 -20.63 3.65
C VAL A 256 17.81 -21.32 4.32
N PRO A 257 17.92 -21.78 5.58
CA PRO A 257 16.82 -22.44 6.27
C PRO A 257 15.51 -21.64 6.20
N ALA A 258 14.38 -22.34 6.06
CA ALA A 258 13.06 -21.73 6.01
C ALA A 258 12.75 -20.92 7.28
N ARG A 259 12.01 -19.81 7.13
CA ARG A 259 11.53 -19.01 8.26
C ARG A 259 10.28 -19.64 8.86
N THR A 260 10.18 -19.66 10.19
CA THR A 260 8.96 -20.12 10.87
C THR A 260 7.87 -19.05 10.76
N GLY A 261 6.65 -19.44 10.36
CA GLY A 261 5.50 -18.56 10.36
C GLY A 261 5.30 -17.73 9.07
N ASP A 262 5.88 -18.14 7.95
CA ASP A 262 5.59 -17.52 6.66
C ASP A 262 4.10 -17.67 6.29
N TYR A 263 3.44 -16.56 5.97
CA TYR A 263 2.03 -16.53 5.55
C TYR A 263 1.84 -17.22 4.21
N GLY A 264 0.95 -18.22 4.16
CA GLY A 264 0.70 -19.04 2.97
C GLY A 264 -0.01 -18.34 1.80
N GLY A 265 -0.51 -17.09 1.99
CA GLY A 265 -1.33 -16.40 0.97
C GLY A 265 -2.72 -17.03 0.79
N LYS A 266 -3.66 -16.27 0.25
CA LYS A 266 -5.01 -16.69 -0.15
C LYS A 266 -5.19 -16.39 -1.63
N GLN A 267 -6.09 -17.13 -2.30
CA GLN A 267 -6.46 -16.83 -3.69
C GLN A 267 -7.48 -15.69 -3.71
N VAL A 268 -6.99 -14.46 -3.79
CA VAL A 268 -7.82 -13.26 -3.75
C VAL A 268 -8.37 -12.93 -5.14
N SER A 269 -9.69 -12.63 -5.21
CA SER A 269 -10.37 -12.20 -6.42
C SER A 269 -10.49 -10.68 -6.47
N SER A 270 -10.08 -10.08 -7.59
CA SER A 270 -10.29 -8.64 -7.90
C SER A 270 -11.42 -8.43 -8.93
N MET A 271 -12.27 -9.43 -9.17
CA MET A 271 -13.32 -9.35 -10.19
C MET A 271 -14.35 -8.25 -9.90
N LYS A 272 -14.60 -7.92 -8.63
CA LYS A 272 -15.48 -6.82 -8.26
C LYS A 272 -14.94 -5.48 -8.75
N ALA A 273 -13.66 -5.19 -8.53
CA ALA A 273 -13.02 -3.97 -9.01
C ALA A 273 -13.08 -3.87 -10.55
N ALA A 274 -12.86 -4.98 -11.26
CA ALA A 274 -12.96 -5.02 -12.72
C ALA A 274 -14.37 -4.69 -13.21
N ARG A 275 -15.39 -5.27 -12.58
CA ARG A 275 -16.79 -5.12 -12.99
C ARG A 275 -17.34 -3.72 -12.66
N GLU A 276 -17.05 -3.18 -11.48
CA GLU A 276 -17.74 -2.00 -10.94
C GLU A 276 -17.00 -0.69 -11.21
N ILE A 277 -15.68 -0.70 -11.17
CA ILE A 277 -14.86 0.50 -11.41
C ILE A 277 -13.89 0.37 -12.59
N GLY A 278 -13.98 -0.73 -13.35
CA GLY A 278 -13.16 -0.95 -14.56
C GLY A 278 -11.67 -1.18 -14.28
N TRP A 279 -11.29 -1.51 -13.02
CA TRP A 279 -9.90 -1.71 -12.67
C TRP A 279 -9.43 -3.14 -12.95
N THR A 280 -8.34 -3.25 -13.69
CA THR A 280 -7.58 -4.50 -13.87
C THR A 280 -6.08 -4.19 -13.86
N PRO A 281 -5.23 -5.08 -13.32
CA PRO A 281 -3.78 -4.89 -13.41
C PRO A 281 -3.34 -4.97 -14.88
N LYS A 282 -2.53 -4.01 -15.32
CA LYS A 282 -2.07 -3.85 -16.72
C LYS A 282 -0.62 -4.30 -16.90
N VAL A 283 0.17 -4.18 -15.84
CA VAL A 283 1.61 -4.44 -15.86
C VAL A 283 1.88 -5.83 -15.30
N ASN A 284 2.40 -6.74 -16.12
CA ASN A 284 2.85 -8.05 -15.67
C ASN A 284 4.14 -7.92 -14.85
N PHE A 285 4.48 -8.99 -14.11
CA PHE A 285 5.61 -8.93 -13.16
C PHE A 285 6.94 -8.63 -13.85
N ASP A 286 7.23 -9.25 -14.99
CA ASP A 286 8.51 -9.04 -15.68
C ASP A 286 8.68 -7.59 -16.17
N ALA A 287 7.67 -7.02 -16.83
CA ALA A 287 7.68 -5.62 -17.25
C ALA A 287 7.78 -4.63 -16.08
N GLY A 288 7.09 -4.93 -14.97
CA GLY A 288 7.17 -4.12 -13.75
C GLY A 288 8.56 -4.19 -13.10
N MET A 289 9.20 -5.36 -13.13
CA MET A 289 10.56 -5.53 -12.63
C MET A 289 11.60 -4.78 -13.48
N GLU A 290 11.47 -4.81 -14.80
CA GLU A 290 12.34 -4.03 -15.70
C GLU A 290 12.28 -2.54 -15.37
N ARG A 291 11.08 -1.97 -15.23
CA ARG A 291 10.89 -0.56 -14.83
C ARG A 291 11.45 -0.27 -13.43
N THR A 292 11.25 -1.19 -12.48
CA THR A 292 11.74 -1.05 -11.10
C THR A 292 13.26 -1.04 -11.05
N VAL A 293 13.91 -1.94 -11.81
CA VAL A 293 15.37 -2.03 -11.90
C VAL A 293 15.93 -0.79 -12.59
N ALA A 294 15.33 -0.31 -13.68
CA ALA A 294 15.76 0.91 -14.36
C ALA A 294 15.76 2.11 -13.41
N TRP A 295 14.64 2.33 -12.69
CA TRP A 295 14.56 3.37 -11.67
C TRP A 295 15.61 3.20 -10.57
N PHE A 296 15.84 1.98 -10.10
CA PHE A 296 16.82 1.72 -9.04
C PHE A 296 18.24 2.08 -9.46
N LEU A 297 18.63 1.75 -10.69
CA LEU A 297 19.95 2.10 -11.24
C LEU A 297 20.11 3.61 -11.41
N GLU A 298 19.10 4.32 -11.88
CA GLU A 298 19.11 5.77 -12.01
C GLU A 298 19.31 6.47 -10.66
N THR A 299 18.59 6.01 -9.62
CA THR A 299 18.69 6.60 -8.27
C THR A 299 20.00 6.29 -7.58
N GLN A 300 20.60 5.10 -7.79
CA GLN A 300 21.95 4.77 -7.28
C GLN A 300 23.00 5.61 -7.97
N GLY A 301 22.88 5.86 -9.27
CA GLY A 301 23.76 6.76 -10.01
C GLY A 301 23.71 8.20 -9.48
N GLN A 302 22.53 8.70 -9.12
CA GLN A 302 22.35 10.03 -8.52
C GLN A 302 22.95 10.14 -7.10
N THR A 303 22.81 9.09 -6.29
CA THR A 303 23.39 9.05 -4.93
C THR A 303 24.94 9.01 -4.98
N ALA A 304 25.50 8.37 -5.97
CA ALA A 304 26.97 8.34 -6.18
C ALA A 304 27.53 9.69 -6.66
N LEU A 305 26.71 10.51 -7.33
CA LEU A 305 27.09 11.85 -7.82
C LEU A 305 26.86 12.95 -6.76
N ASN A 306 26.03 12.72 -5.75
CA ASN A 306 25.75 13.63 -4.64
C ASN A 306 25.92 12.88 -3.30
N PRO A 307 27.18 12.59 -2.86
CA PRO A 307 27.40 12.10 -1.50
C PRO A 307 27.04 13.22 -0.52
N ALA A 308 26.09 12.93 0.38
CA ALA A 308 25.65 13.85 1.44
C ALA A 308 26.77 14.16 2.43
#